data_8d8f82bef4658195a3286b04233254f3
#
_entry.id   8d8f82bef4658195a3286b04233254f3
#
_cell.length_a   1.000
_cell.length_b   1.000
_cell.length_c   1.000
_cell.angle_alpha   90.00
_cell.angle_beta   90.00
_cell.angle_gamma   90.00
#
_symmetry.space_group_name_H-M   'P 1'
#
loop_
_entity.id
_entity.type
_entity.pdbx_description
1 polymer ?
#
loop_
_entity_poly.entity_id
_entity_poly.type
_entity_poly.pdbx_seq_one_letter_code
_entity_poly.pdbx_strand_id
1 'polypeptide(L)'
;VISDESDRFNPRDPKPADAGKPSKSVKRREARQLATQALYQWHMAKQSLNEIEAQFRVDNDFTDVDGAYFREILHGVPQFKTEIDNALTPCLDLAIEELDPVELAVLRLSTWELLKRVDVPYRVVINEGIELAKVFGSTDGHKFVNGVLDKLAPRLREAEVKAFKR
;
A
#
# COMPACT_ATOMS: atom_id res chain seq x y z
N VAL A 1 -11.79 19.33 -43.45
CA VAL A 1 -11.97 19.07 -42.02
C VAL A 1 -11.79 17.59 -41.75
N ILE A 2 -10.76 17.30 -41.09
CA ILE A 2 -10.47 15.92 -40.69
C ILE A 2 -11.42 15.56 -39.56
N SER A 3 -12.35 14.67 -39.82
CA SER A 3 -13.11 14.07 -38.74
C SER A 3 -12.14 13.22 -37.94
N ASP A 4 -11.87 13.66 -36.77
CA ASP A 4 -10.99 12.95 -35.86
C ASP A 4 -11.65 11.62 -35.46
N GLU A 5 -11.06 10.50 -35.87
CA GLU A 5 -11.57 9.18 -35.50
C GLU A 5 -11.56 8.97 -33.99
N SER A 6 -10.82 9.79 -33.24
CA SER A 6 -10.80 9.72 -31.78
C SER A 6 -12.13 10.12 -31.14
N ASP A 7 -13.01 10.83 -31.86
CA ASP A 7 -14.32 11.24 -31.34
C ASP A 7 -15.42 10.20 -31.58
N ARG A 8 -15.09 9.06 -32.20
CA ARG A 8 -16.08 8.02 -32.43
C ARG A 8 -16.37 7.27 -31.13
N PHE A 9 -17.66 7.20 -30.80
CA PHE A 9 -18.12 6.41 -29.66
C PHE A 9 -17.68 4.96 -29.81
N ASN A 10 -16.93 4.47 -28.82
CA ASN A 10 -16.55 3.07 -28.70
C ASN A 10 -17.28 2.49 -27.50
N PRO A 11 -18.09 1.43 -27.69
CA PRO A 11 -18.80 0.81 -26.56
C PRO A 11 -17.92 0.30 -25.43
N ARG A 12 -16.62 0.20 -25.66
CA ARG A 12 -15.64 -0.20 -24.65
C ARG A 12 -15.10 0.98 -23.85
N ASP A 13 -15.38 2.21 -24.31
CA ASP A 13 -14.95 3.40 -23.59
C ASP A 13 -15.82 3.62 -22.36
N PRO A 14 -15.27 4.14 -21.27
CA PRO A 14 -16.07 4.50 -20.11
C PRO A 14 -17.19 5.45 -20.52
N LYS A 15 -18.37 5.28 -19.94
CA LYS A 15 -19.47 6.22 -20.18
C LYS A 15 -19.05 7.63 -19.78
N PRO A 16 -19.50 8.67 -20.50
CA PRO A 16 -19.11 10.05 -20.17
C PRO A 16 -19.35 10.44 -18.70
N ALA A 17 -20.39 9.87 -18.06
CA ALA A 17 -20.67 10.10 -16.65
C ALA A 17 -19.60 9.52 -15.71
N ASP A 18 -18.83 8.51 -16.18
CA ASP A 18 -17.76 7.88 -15.44
C ASP A 18 -16.38 8.40 -15.85
N ALA A 19 -16.34 9.23 -16.91
CA ALA A 19 -15.09 9.84 -17.37
C ALA A 19 -14.55 10.79 -16.30
N GLY A 20 -13.30 10.58 -15.87
CA GLY A 20 -12.66 11.38 -14.83
C GLY A 20 -12.80 10.84 -13.42
N LYS A 21 -13.62 9.79 -13.21
CA LYS A 21 -13.68 9.13 -11.90
C LYS A 21 -12.51 8.16 -11.76
N PRO A 22 -11.80 8.17 -10.61
CA PRO A 22 -10.70 7.24 -10.40
C PRO A 22 -11.19 5.80 -10.34
N SER A 23 -10.37 4.88 -10.85
CA SER A 23 -10.64 3.44 -10.77
C SER A 23 -10.54 2.96 -9.33
N LYS A 24 -11.03 1.74 -9.08
CA LYS A 24 -10.91 1.09 -7.77
C LYS A 24 -9.44 0.95 -7.35
N SER A 25 -8.54 0.63 -8.29
CA SER A 25 -7.12 0.49 -7.98
C SER A 25 -6.47 1.83 -7.62
N VAL A 26 -6.89 2.94 -8.25
CA VAL A 26 -6.42 4.28 -7.91
C VAL A 26 -6.92 4.67 -6.51
N LYS A 27 -8.19 4.44 -6.20
CA LYS A 27 -8.74 4.73 -4.86
C LYS A 27 -8.02 3.93 -3.77
N ARG A 28 -7.67 2.69 -4.07
CA ARG A 28 -6.93 1.83 -3.13
C ARG A 28 -5.50 2.32 -2.95
N ARG A 29 -4.87 2.81 -4.02
CA ARG A 29 -3.55 3.44 -3.94
C ARG A 29 -3.57 4.67 -3.03
N GLU A 30 -4.58 5.53 -3.17
CA GLU A 30 -4.75 6.68 -2.29
C GLU A 30 -4.95 6.25 -0.84
N ALA A 31 -5.71 5.18 -0.60
CA ALA A 31 -5.89 4.62 0.73
C ALA A 31 -4.56 4.18 1.34
N ARG A 32 -3.69 3.52 0.54
CA ARG A 32 -2.36 3.10 1.00
C ARG A 32 -1.48 4.30 1.35
N GLN A 33 -1.54 5.38 0.57
CA GLN A 33 -0.76 6.59 0.85
C GLN A 33 -1.18 7.22 2.19
N LEU A 34 -2.48 7.38 2.40
CA LEU A 34 -2.98 7.92 3.67
C LEU A 34 -2.69 6.97 4.84
N ALA A 35 -2.83 5.67 4.64
CA ALA A 35 -2.55 4.69 5.68
C ALA A 35 -1.07 4.68 6.08
N THR A 36 -0.16 4.87 5.12
CA THR A 36 1.27 4.98 5.41
C THR A 36 1.55 6.14 6.35
N GLN A 37 0.97 7.30 6.07
CA GLN A 37 1.10 8.48 6.92
C GLN A 37 0.50 8.27 8.30
N ALA A 38 -0.68 7.64 8.35
CA ALA A 38 -1.36 7.35 9.61
C ALA A 38 -0.57 6.33 10.46
N LEU A 39 0.00 5.30 9.84
CA LEU A 39 0.84 4.33 10.53
C LEU A 39 2.13 4.94 11.05
N TYR A 40 2.73 5.86 10.30
CA TYR A 40 3.87 6.62 10.78
C TYR A 40 3.50 7.42 12.03
N GLN A 41 2.37 8.12 12.01
CA GLN A 41 1.88 8.89 13.15
C GLN A 41 1.62 7.99 14.37
N TRP A 42 0.98 6.85 14.16
CA TRP A 42 0.75 5.87 15.21
C TRP A 42 2.06 5.40 15.86
N HIS A 43 3.06 5.11 15.03
CA HIS A 43 4.37 4.67 15.52
C HIS A 43 5.09 5.75 16.34
N MET A 44 4.99 7.01 15.93
CA MET A 44 5.74 8.12 16.53
C MET A 44 5.02 8.80 17.69
N ALA A 45 3.70 8.93 17.62
CA ALA A 45 2.96 9.84 18.52
C ALA A 45 2.17 9.13 19.63
N LYS A 46 2.09 7.80 19.63
CA LYS A 46 1.36 7.02 20.64
C LYS A 46 -0.10 7.42 20.84
N GLN A 47 -0.74 7.97 19.79
CA GLN A 47 -2.15 8.28 19.80
C GLN A 47 -3.00 7.02 19.59
N SER A 48 -4.26 7.04 20.03
CA SER A 48 -5.17 5.93 19.74
C SER A 48 -5.50 5.87 18.25
N LEU A 49 -5.75 4.66 17.74
CA LEU A 49 -6.10 4.46 16.34
C LEU A 49 -7.39 5.20 15.95
N ASN A 50 -8.36 5.26 16.88
CA ASN A 50 -9.61 5.96 16.61
C ASN A 50 -9.40 7.47 16.47
N GLU A 51 -8.52 8.05 17.27
CA GLU A 51 -8.17 9.47 17.15
C GLU A 51 -7.46 9.76 15.84
N ILE A 52 -6.50 8.92 15.47
CA ILE A 52 -5.77 9.06 14.21
C ILE A 52 -6.73 8.95 13.02
N GLU A 53 -7.60 7.95 13.02
CA GLU A 53 -8.59 7.76 11.96
C GLU A 53 -9.51 8.96 11.83
N ALA A 54 -10.05 9.45 12.94
CA ALA A 54 -10.95 10.61 12.96
C ALA A 54 -10.24 11.84 12.40
N GLN A 55 -8.99 12.07 12.83
CA GLN A 55 -8.19 13.20 12.36
C GLN A 55 -7.95 13.15 10.85
N PHE A 56 -7.55 11.97 10.33
CA PHE A 56 -7.30 11.81 8.89
C PHE A 56 -8.56 12.04 8.06
N ARG A 57 -9.73 11.61 8.55
CA ARG A 57 -11.00 11.82 7.86
C ARG A 57 -11.45 13.27 7.84
N VAL A 58 -11.07 14.06 8.85
CA VAL A 58 -11.34 15.50 8.90
C VAL A 58 -10.37 16.26 7.99
N ASP A 59 -9.08 15.89 8.03
CA ASP A 59 -8.01 16.64 7.37
C ASP A 59 -7.84 16.31 5.89
N ASN A 60 -8.46 15.23 5.40
CA ASN A 60 -8.31 14.77 4.02
C ASN A 60 -9.69 14.53 3.38
N ASP A 61 -9.75 14.75 2.06
CA ASP A 61 -10.95 14.43 1.28
C ASP A 61 -10.91 12.95 0.90
N PHE A 62 -11.89 12.18 1.37
CA PHE A 62 -11.99 10.74 1.10
C PHE A 62 -12.89 10.42 -0.09
N THR A 63 -13.36 11.41 -0.84
CA THR A 63 -14.26 11.19 -1.99
C THR A 63 -13.68 10.18 -2.98
N ASP A 64 -12.38 10.30 -3.29
CA ASP A 64 -11.69 9.44 -4.26
C ASP A 64 -10.71 8.47 -3.57
N VAL A 65 -11.00 8.12 -2.32
CA VAL A 65 -10.19 7.19 -1.52
C VAL A 65 -11.05 5.99 -1.14
N ASP A 66 -10.46 4.79 -1.18
CA ASP A 66 -11.11 3.60 -0.61
C ASP A 66 -11.00 3.68 0.91
N GLY A 67 -11.99 4.33 1.53
CA GLY A 67 -12.00 4.56 2.97
C GLY A 67 -12.06 3.28 3.79
N ALA A 68 -12.74 2.25 3.28
CA ALA A 68 -12.80 0.95 3.96
C ALA A 68 -11.42 0.30 3.98
N TYR A 69 -10.69 0.38 2.88
CA TYR A 69 -9.33 -0.18 2.82
C TYR A 69 -8.36 0.59 3.71
N PHE A 70 -8.45 1.92 3.73
CA PHE A 70 -7.69 2.75 4.65
C PHE A 70 -7.88 2.27 6.10
N ARG A 71 -9.14 2.07 6.49
CA ARG A 71 -9.48 1.60 7.84
C ARG A 71 -8.92 0.21 8.11
N GLU A 72 -9.04 -0.71 7.17
CA GLU A 72 -8.52 -2.08 7.32
C GLU A 72 -7.00 -2.08 7.55
N ILE A 73 -6.26 -1.27 6.81
CA ILE A 73 -4.81 -1.16 6.97
C ILE A 73 -4.48 -0.56 8.33
N LEU A 74 -5.10 0.58 8.65
CA LEU A 74 -4.77 1.32 9.87
C LEU A 74 -5.01 0.49 11.13
N HIS A 75 -6.08 -0.28 11.17
CA HIS A 75 -6.39 -1.14 12.32
C HIS A 75 -5.72 -2.51 12.21
N GLY A 76 -5.55 -3.03 11.00
CA GLY A 76 -4.98 -4.37 10.78
C GLY A 76 -3.49 -4.45 11.08
N VAL A 77 -2.72 -3.46 10.67
CA VAL A 77 -1.27 -3.48 10.92
C VAL A 77 -0.96 -3.47 12.42
N PRO A 78 -1.52 -2.58 13.24
CA PRO A 78 -1.30 -2.65 14.69
C PRO A 78 -1.82 -3.93 15.32
N GLN A 79 -2.96 -4.44 14.87
CA GLN A 79 -3.54 -5.68 15.40
C GLN A 79 -2.60 -6.87 15.21
N PHE A 80 -1.94 -6.97 14.07
CA PHE A 80 -1.05 -8.07 13.72
C PHE A 80 0.42 -7.68 13.75
N LYS A 81 0.77 -6.64 14.51
CA LYS A 81 2.14 -6.09 14.56
C LYS A 81 3.18 -7.16 14.87
N THR A 82 2.93 -8.01 15.86
CA THR A 82 3.89 -9.05 16.25
C THR A 82 4.12 -10.05 15.12
N GLU A 83 3.05 -10.52 14.49
CA GLU A 83 3.15 -11.45 13.35
C GLU A 83 3.88 -10.79 12.17
N ILE A 84 3.54 -9.53 11.89
CA ILE A 84 4.18 -8.75 10.82
C ILE A 84 5.68 -8.59 11.08
N ASP A 85 6.04 -8.14 12.27
CA ASP A 85 7.43 -7.89 12.63
C ASP A 85 8.25 -9.19 12.67
N ASN A 86 7.65 -10.29 13.10
CA ASN A 86 8.29 -11.60 13.09
C ASN A 86 8.56 -12.09 11.63
N ALA A 87 7.65 -11.77 10.71
CA ALA A 87 7.86 -12.12 9.30
C ALA A 87 8.94 -11.24 8.66
N LEU A 88 9.01 -9.97 9.03
CA LEU A 88 9.98 -9.02 8.48
C LEU A 88 11.40 -9.29 8.95
N THR A 89 11.58 -9.60 10.23
CA THR A 89 12.91 -9.65 10.86
C THR A 89 13.93 -10.51 10.11
N PRO A 90 13.59 -11.73 9.63
CA PRO A 90 14.57 -12.55 8.90
C PRO A 90 15.01 -11.95 7.56
N CYS A 91 14.27 -10.97 7.03
CA CYS A 91 14.57 -10.35 5.74
C CYS A 91 15.36 -9.04 5.90
N LEU A 92 15.63 -8.63 7.14
CA LEU A 92 16.32 -7.38 7.45
C LEU A 92 17.75 -7.64 7.87
N ASP A 93 18.66 -6.72 7.49
CA ASP A 93 20.04 -6.71 7.98
C ASP A 93 20.21 -5.84 9.22
N LEU A 94 19.16 -5.10 9.60
CA LEU A 94 19.09 -4.23 10.76
C LEU A 94 17.95 -4.66 11.67
N ALA A 95 18.04 -4.28 12.94
CA ALA A 95 16.90 -4.43 13.85
C ALA A 95 15.77 -3.48 13.42
N ILE A 96 14.52 -3.89 13.68
CA ILE A 96 13.35 -3.07 13.32
C ILE A 96 13.46 -1.67 13.90
N GLU A 97 13.97 -1.54 15.12
CA GLU A 97 14.13 -0.27 15.82
C GLU A 97 15.12 0.67 15.15
N GLU A 98 16.00 0.14 14.31
CA GLU A 98 17.02 0.92 13.58
C GLU A 98 16.55 1.37 12.22
N LEU A 99 15.39 0.91 11.75
CA LEU A 99 14.86 1.27 10.44
C LEU A 99 14.32 2.70 10.45
N ASP A 100 14.41 3.35 9.29
CA ASP A 100 13.71 4.61 9.06
C ASP A 100 12.20 4.39 9.32
N PRO A 101 11.56 5.24 10.15
CA PRO A 101 10.15 5.02 10.50
C PRO A 101 9.19 5.05 9.31
N VAL A 102 9.50 5.81 8.25
CA VAL A 102 8.68 5.84 7.03
C VAL A 102 8.80 4.52 6.28
N GLU A 103 10.02 4.04 6.08
CA GLU A 103 10.25 2.75 5.42
C GLU A 103 9.65 1.61 6.22
N LEU A 104 9.70 1.68 7.55
CA LEU A 104 9.07 0.70 8.42
C LEU A 104 7.55 0.69 8.23
N ALA A 105 6.91 1.86 8.15
CA ALA A 105 5.49 1.95 7.89
C ALA A 105 5.11 1.28 6.56
N VAL A 106 5.88 1.54 5.50
CA VAL A 106 5.68 0.93 4.18
C VAL A 106 5.84 -0.58 4.26
N LEU A 107 6.91 -1.06 4.90
CA LEU A 107 7.18 -2.49 5.02
C LEU A 107 6.12 -3.22 5.84
N ARG A 108 5.65 -2.62 6.93
CA ARG A 108 4.57 -3.19 7.73
C ARG A 108 3.27 -3.28 6.96
N LEU A 109 2.91 -2.23 6.21
CA LEU A 109 1.72 -2.23 5.36
C LEU A 109 1.81 -3.35 4.30
N SER A 110 2.92 -3.42 3.58
CA SER A 110 3.13 -4.43 2.54
C SER A 110 3.11 -5.84 3.11
N THR A 111 3.72 -6.06 4.26
CA THR A 111 3.72 -7.36 4.94
C THR A 111 2.30 -7.74 5.34
N TRP A 112 1.53 -6.80 5.87
CA TRP A 112 0.12 -7.04 6.20
C TRP A 112 -0.67 -7.47 4.97
N GLU A 113 -0.47 -6.80 3.82
CA GLU A 113 -1.14 -7.20 2.59
C GLU A 113 -0.75 -8.62 2.16
N LEU A 114 0.54 -8.96 2.24
CA LEU A 114 0.99 -10.31 1.89
C LEU A 114 0.38 -11.37 2.81
N LEU A 115 0.26 -11.08 4.11
CA LEU A 115 -0.27 -12.02 5.10
C LEU A 115 -1.79 -12.11 5.11
N LYS A 116 -2.48 -10.98 5.02
CA LYS A 116 -3.91 -10.87 5.33
C LYS A 116 -4.79 -10.56 4.12
N ARG A 117 -4.22 -10.11 3.00
CA ARG A 117 -4.98 -9.79 1.79
C ARG A 117 -4.47 -10.64 0.63
N VAL A 118 -4.76 -11.93 0.72
CA VAL A 118 -4.33 -12.91 -0.30
C VAL A 118 -4.96 -12.66 -1.68
N ASP A 119 -6.07 -11.91 -1.72
CA ASP A 119 -6.70 -11.46 -2.96
C ASP A 119 -5.86 -10.42 -3.71
N VAL A 120 -4.95 -9.70 -3.02
CA VAL A 120 -4.03 -8.77 -3.65
C VAL A 120 -2.81 -9.56 -4.14
N PRO A 121 -2.54 -9.59 -5.47
CA PRO A 121 -1.39 -10.32 -5.99
C PRO A 121 -0.07 -9.82 -5.39
N TYR A 122 0.85 -10.74 -5.13
CA TYR A 122 2.12 -10.36 -4.48
C TYR A 122 2.90 -9.31 -5.28
N ARG A 123 2.82 -9.35 -6.62
CA ARG A 123 3.48 -8.37 -7.47
C ARG A 123 2.90 -6.97 -7.31
N VAL A 124 1.59 -6.88 -7.10
CA VAL A 124 0.92 -5.61 -6.81
C VAL A 124 1.41 -5.08 -5.47
N VAL A 125 1.50 -5.95 -4.45
CA VAL A 125 2.01 -5.55 -3.13
C VAL A 125 3.42 -4.97 -3.24
N ILE A 126 4.32 -5.66 -3.95
CA ILE A 126 5.70 -5.19 -4.13
C ILE A 126 5.73 -3.84 -4.87
N ASN A 127 5.03 -3.74 -6.00
CA ASN A 127 5.03 -2.52 -6.80
C ASN A 127 4.46 -1.33 -6.04
N GLU A 128 3.36 -1.53 -5.33
CA GLU A 128 2.76 -0.45 -4.53
C GLU A 128 3.65 -0.07 -3.35
N GLY A 129 4.33 -1.03 -2.72
CA GLY A 129 5.31 -0.74 -1.67
C GLY A 129 6.47 0.11 -2.17
N ILE A 130 7.00 -0.20 -3.35
CA ILE A 130 8.06 0.59 -3.98
C ILE A 130 7.57 2.01 -4.27
N GLU A 131 6.37 2.16 -4.81
CA GLU A 131 5.80 3.49 -5.10
C GLU A 131 5.59 4.31 -3.83
N LEU A 132 5.12 3.68 -2.75
CA LEU A 132 4.99 4.36 -1.46
C LEU A 132 6.34 4.86 -0.94
N ALA A 133 7.37 4.03 -1.06
CA ALA A 133 8.72 4.41 -0.65
C ALA A 133 9.28 5.56 -1.50
N LYS A 134 8.95 5.63 -2.78
CA LYS A 134 9.33 6.75 -3.65
C LYS A 134 8.63 8.04 -3.25
N VAL A 135 7.36 7.96 -2.84
CA VAL A 135 6.59 9.15 -2.45
C VAL A 135 7.04 9.70 -1.09
N PHE A 136 7.25 8.82 -0.12
CA PHE A 136 7.44 9.23 1.28
C PHE A 136 8.85 9.02 1.82
N GLY A 137 9.62 8.10 1.21
CA GLY A 137 10.92 7.71 1.73
C GLY A 137 12.09 8.57 1.25
N SER A 138 13.28 8.19 1.69
CA SER A 138 14.52 8.80 1.23
C SER A 138 14.81 8.42 -0.23
N THR A 139 15.81 9.08 -0.83
CA THR A 139 16.17 8.91 -2.24
C THR A 139 16.39 7.43 -2.62
N ASP A 140 17.02 6.65 -1.75
CA ASP A 140 17.31 5.23 -2.00
C ASP A 140 16.41 4.27 -1.20
N GLY A 141 15.44 4.79 -0.44
CA GLY A 141 14.57 3.98 0.39
C GLY A 141 13.77 2.95 -0.39
N HIS A 142 13.37 3.28 -1.62
CA HIS A 142 12.61 2.35 -2.48
C HIS A 142 13.45 1.13 -2.88
N LYS A 143 14.76 1.28 -3.01
CA LYS A 143 15.66 0.14 -3.30
C LYS A 143 15.74 -0.81 -2.12
N PHE A 144 15.81 -0.26 -0.92
CA PHE A 144 15.80 -1.04 0.31
C PHE A 144 14.47 -1.79 0.46
N VAL A 145 13.35 -1.10 0.29
CA VAL A 145 12.02 -1.71 0.37
C VAL A 145 11.87 -2.82 -0.67
N ASN A 146 12.28 -2.56 -1.91
CA ASN A 146 12.25 -3.58 -2.96
C ASN A 146 13.05 -4.83 -2.57
N GLY A 147 14.26 -4.64 -2.06
CA GLY A 147 15.11 -5.76 -1.64
C GLY A 147 14.49 -6.60 -0.53
N VAL A 148 13.89 -5.95 0.46
CA VAL A 148 13.21 -6.65 1.56
C VAL A 148 11.99 -7.41 1.06
N LEU A 149 11.15 -6.78 0.24
CA LEU A 149 9.92 -7.40 -0.27
C LEU A 149 10.22 -8.57 -1.22
N ASP A 150 11.31 -8.49 -1.99
CA ASP A 150 11.74 -9.59 -2.85
C ASP A 150 12.16 -10.82 -2.04
N LYS A 151 12.69 -10.64 -0.85
CA LYS A 151 13.01 -11.75 0.07
C LYS A 151 11.76 -12.27 0.80
N LEU A 152 10.85 -11.37 1.12
CA LEU A 152 9.66 -11.67 1.94
C LEU A 152 8.58 -12.41 1.15
N ALA A 153 8.32 -11.98 -0.10
CA ALA A 153 7.21 -12.53 -0.90
C ALA A 153 7.32 -14.05 -1.10
N PRO A 154 8.48 -14.62 -1.45
CA PRO A 154 8.58 -16.08 -1.60
C PRO A 154 8.32 -16.85 -0.30
N ARG A 155 8.53 -16.22 0.84
CA ARG A 155 8.29 -16.85 2.15
C ARG A 155 6.81 -16.86 2.52
N LEU A 156 6.10 -15.78 2.18
CA LEU A 156 4.69 -15.61 2.56
C LEU A 156 3.70 -16.04 1.46
N ARG A 157 4.15 -16.05 0.21
CA ARG A 157 3.34 -16.39 -0.97
C ARG A 157 4.07 -17.40 -1.84
N GLU A 158 4.61 -18.45 -1.24
CA GLU A 158 5.46 -19.44 -1.91
C GLU A 158 4.81 -20.02 -3.17
N ALA A 159 3.60 -20.50 -3.07
CA ALA A 159 2.89 -21.12 -4.19
C ALA A 159 2.63 -20.13 -5.32
N GLU A 160 2.22 -18.91 -4.97
CA GLU A 160 1.94 -17.85 -5.94
C GLU A 160 3.20 -17.43 -6.70
N VAL A 161 4.31 -17.23 -5.97
CA VAL A 161 5.59 -16.84 -6.58
C VAL A 161 6.11 -17.95 -7.49
N LYS A 162 6.04 -19.20 -7.09
CA LYS A 162 6.44 -20.35 -7.92
C LYS A 162 5.59 -20.48 -9.19
N ALA A 163 4.28 -20.29 -9.06
CA ALA A 163 3.37 -20.33 -10.20
C ALA A 163 3.68 -19.24 -11.23
N PHE A 164 4.05 -18.05 -10.76
CA PHE A 164 4.37 -16.94 -11.65
C PHE A 164 5.70 -17.16 -12.40
N LYS A 165 6.67 -17.84 -11.79
CA LYS A 165 7.99 -18.07 -12.40
C LYS A 165 8.02 -19.24 -13.39
N ARG A 166 6.92 -19.98 -13.53
CA ARG A 166 6.83 -21.09 -14.49
C ARG A 166 6.65 -20.61 -15.92
#